data_c5f911fec44cac3775222dd79c105cca
#
_entry.id   c5f911fec44cac3775222dd79c105cca
#
_cell.length_a   1.000
_cell.length_b   1.000
_cell.length_c   1.000
_cell.angle_alpha   90.00
_cell.angle_beta   90.00
_cell.angle_gamma   90.00
#
_symmetry.space_group_name_H-M   'P 1'
#
loop_
_entity.id
_entity.type
_entity.pdbx_description
1 polymer ?
#
loop_
_entity_poly.entity_id
_entity_poly.type
_entity_poly.pdbx_seq_one_letter_code
_entity_poly.pdbx_strand_id
1 'polypeptide(L)'
;MKSFVISIGCVLITALPIASAIGKDHSPEDQTFVNEASRGGIMEVKLGELAERNGLSSEVKEFGAHMVKDHTRLNKELGAAATSIGLTVPSDLSEDQKTEYTKLSKMSGKSFDKEYTDLMVKDHTKDLATFQKAESTTQDPKLKTAISSAIPVIQEHLSMAKSDESKLGAP
;
A
#
# COMPACT_ATOMS: atom_id res chain seq x y z
N MET A 1 32.50 -74.92 -31.76
CA MET A 1 31.57 -73.81 -32.06
C MET A 1 31.04 -73.41 -30.73
N LYS A 2 31.50 -72.25 -30.22
CA LYS A 2 31.05 -71.63 -28.92
C LYS A 2 30.17 -70.46 -29.24
N SER A 3 28.85 -70.57 -28.92
CA SER A 3 27.89 -69.50 -29.12
C SER A 3 27.98 -68.51 -27.95
N PHE A 4 28.19 -67.25 -28.25
CA PHE A 4 28.25 -66.15 -27.33
C PHE A 4 26.86 -65.51 -27.29
N VAL A 5 26.20 -65.58 -26.16
CA VAL A 5 24.89 -64.92 -25.96
C VAL A 5 25.17 -63.53 -25.34
N ILE A 6 24.88 -62.49 -26.12
CA ILE A 6 24.96 -61.10 -25.64
C ILE A 6 23.61 -60.73 -24.97
N SER A 7 23.66 -60.53 -23.67
CA SER A 7 22.50 -60.08 -22.91
C SER A 7 22.41 -58.54 -22.95
N ILE A 8 21.43 -58.00 -23.65
CA ILE A 8 21.16 -56.54 -23.70
C ILE A 8 20.37 -56.19 -22.47
N GLY A 9 21.08 -55.57 -21.51
CA GLY A 9 20.41 -54.99 -20.31
C GLY A 9 19.66 -53.73 -20.70
N CYS A 10 18.35 -53.77 -20.57
CA CYS A 10 17.47 -52.62 -20.75
C CYS A 10 17.57 -51.71 -19.51
N VAL A 11 18.27 -50.58 -19.59
CA VAL A 11 18.31 -49.56 -18.53
C VAL A 11 17.02 -48.75 -18.62
N LEU A 12 16.09 -48.98 -17.70
CA LEU A 12 14.90 -48.14 -17.50
C LEU A 12 15.34 -46.83 -16.84
N ILE A 13 15.46 -45.78 -17.62
CA ILE A 13 15.62 -44.41 -17.13
C ILE A 13 14.24 -43.95 -16.66
N THR A 14 14.00 -44.04 -15.36
CA THR A 14 12.82 -43.41 -14.73
C THR A 14 13.04 -41.91 -14.70
N ALA A 15 12.44 -41.18 -15.64
CA ALA A 15 12.33 -39.71 -15.58
C ALA A 15 11.45 -39.35 -14.40
N LEU A 16 12.05 -38.85 -13.31
CA LEU A 16 11.32 -38.17 -12.25
C LEU A 16 10.73 -36.90 -12.86
N PRO A 17 9.42 -36.61 -12.62
CA PRO A 17 8.84 -35.33 -13.00
C PRO A 17 9.54 -34.25 -12.16
N ILE A 18 10.26 -33.35 -12.78
CA ILE A 18 10.67 -32.09 -12.17
C ILE A 18 9.36 -31.34 -11.96
N ALA A 19 8.83 -31.38 -10.73
CA ALA A 19 7.80 -30.46 -10.32
C ALA A 19 8.42 -29.06 -10.42
N SER A 20 8.16 -28.36 -11.52
CA SER A 20 8.38 -26.92 -11.60
C SER A 20 7.61 -26.33 -10.43
N ALA A 21 8.32 -25.81 -9.44
CA ALA A 21 7.73 -24.89 -8.49
C ALA A 21 7.21 -23.72 -9.35
N ILE A 22 5.91 -23.77 -9.67
CA ILE A 22 5.20 -22.62 -10.24
C ILE A 22 5.27 -21.58 -9.14
N GLY A 23 6.27 -20.68 -9.23
CA GLY A 23 6.24 -19.44 -8.50
C GLY A 23 4.85 -18.87 -8.78
N LYS A 24 4.08 -18.54 -7.74
CA LYS A 24 2.82 -17.83 -7.92
C LYS A 24 3.17 -16.58 -8.72
N ASP A 25 2.84 -16.57 -10.01
CA ASP A 25 2.93 -15.37 -10.82
C ASP A 25 1.91 -14.40 -10.22
N HIS A 26 2.41 -13.43 -9.48
CA HIS A 26 1.57 -12.35 -8.93
C HIS A 26 1.00 -11.57 -10.10
N SER A 27 -0.26 -11.15 -9.97
CA SER A 27 -0.84 -10.34 -11.02
C SER A 27 -0.08 -9.00 -11.13
N PRO A 28 0.16 -8.49 -12.34
CA PRO A 28 0.72 -7.15 -12.52
C PRO A 28 -0.10 -6.07 -11.79
N GLU A 29 -1.41 -6.30 -11.63
CA GLU A 29 -2.32 -5.44 -10.90
C GLU A 29 -2.01 -5.41 -9.40
N ASP A 30 -1.69 -6.57 -8.78
CA ASP A 30 -1.30 -6.63 -7.36
C ASP A 30 0.01 -5.86 -7.13
N GLN A 31 1.01 -5.99 -8.02
CA GLN A 31 2.24 -5.21 -7.91
C GLN A 31 2.00 -3.71 -8.09
N THR A 32 1.13 -3.32 -9.03
CA THR A 32 0.77 -1.92 -9.26
C THR A 32 0.07 -1.34 -8.02
N PHE A 33 -0.90 -2.06 -7.48
CA PHE A 33 -1.58 -1.68 -6.24
C PHE A 33 -0.60 -1.50 -5.07
N VAL A 34 0.27 -2.48 -4.84
CA VAL A 34 1.26 -2.41 -3.75
C VAL A 34 2.20 -1.20 -3.92
N ASN A 35 2.60 -0.89 -5.16
CA ASN A 35 3.44 0.27 -5.44
C ASN A 35 2.72 1.58 -5.09
N GLU A 36 1.47 1.73 -5.49
CA GLU A 36 0.67 2.95 -5.23
C GLU A 36 0.34 3.07 -3.75
N ALA A 37 -0.21 2.03 -3.12
CA ALA A 37 -0.63 2.03 -1.74
C ALA A 37 0.54 2.24 -0.76
N SER A 38 1.70 1.60 -1.01
CA SER A 38 2.87 1.78 -0.14
C SER A 38 3.43 3.20 -0.20
N ARG A 39 3.50 3.80 -1.40
CA ARG A 39 3.95 5.19 -1.55
C ARG A 39 2.95 6.18 -0.97
N GLY A 40 1.65 5.93 -1.15
CA GLY A 40 0.57 6.70 -0.52
C GLY A 40 0.73 6.70 0.99
N GLY A 41 0.78 5.52 1.60
CA GLY A 41 0.92 5.41 3.04
C GLY A 41 2.21 6.02 3.62
N ILE A 42 3.34 5.99 2.88
CA ILE A 42 4.55 6.72 3.29
C ILE A 42 4.30 8.24 3.25
N MET A 43 3.62 8.72 2.22
CA MET A 43 3.27 10.14 2.09
C MET A 43 2.36 10.59 3.23
N GLU A 44 1.35 9.80 3.55
CA GLU A 44 0.37 10.09 4.60
C GLU A 44 1.00 10.15 5.99
N VAL A 45 1.94 9.27 6.32
CA VAL A 45 2.74 9.39 7.56
C VAL A 45 3.51 10.71 7.58
N LYS A 46 4.21 11.06 6.50
CA LYS A 46 4.99 12.30 6.43
C LYS A 46 4.12 13.55 6.49
N LEU A 47 2.96 13.55 5.85
CA LEU A 47 2.01 14.66 5.89
C LEU A 47 1.33 14.79 7.27
N GLY A 48 1.04 13.67 7.92
CA GLY A 48 0.56 13.66 9.30
C GLY A 48 1.56 14.30 10.27
N GLU A 49 2.85 13.96 10.15
CA GLU A 49 3.91 14.61 10.91
C GLU A 49 4.01 16.13 10.61
N LEU A 50 3.75 16.56 9.37
CA LEU A 50 3.67 17.99 9.05
C LEU A 50 2.46 18.64 9.72
N ALA A 51 1.31 17.97 9.73
CA ALA A 51 0.09 18.48 10.35
C ALA A 51 0.26 18.71 11.87
N GLU A 52 0.93 17.79 12.55
CA GLU A 52 1.26 17.97 13.98
C GLU A 52 2.15 19.20 14.23
N ARG A 53 3.09 19.49 13.33
CA ARG A 53 4.06 20.61 13.48
C ARG A 53 3.54 21.94 12.96
N ASN A 54 2.94 21.95 11.78
CA ASN A 54 2.63 23.16 11.01
C ASN A 54 1.16 23.58 11.09
N GLY A 55 0.27 22.66 11.49
CA GLY A 55 -1.15 22.91 11.66
C GLY A 55 -1.43 24.00 12.70
N LEU A 56 -2.49 24.75 12.49
CA LEU A 56 -2.99 25.77 13.44
C LEU A 56 -4.07 25.18 14.36
N SER A 57 -5.08 24.53 13.77
CA SER A 57 -6.20 23.97 14.53
C SER A 57 -5.81 22.70 15.28
N SER A 58 -6.43 22.46 16.43
CA SER A 58 -6.27 21.21 17.19
C SER A 58 -6.74 20.02 16.38
N GLU A 59 -7.82 20.16 15.65
CA GLU A 59 -8.42 19.11 14.83
C GLU A 59 -7.44 18.61 13.76
N VAL A 60 -6.79 19.52 13.03
CA VAL A 60 -5.78 19.16 12.02
C VAL A 60 -4.59 18.45 12.66
N LYS A 61 -4.15 18.90 13.84
CA LYS A 61 -3.05 18.21 14.56
C LYS A 61 -3.44 16.83 15.05
N GLU A 62 -4.64 16.69 15.60
CA GLU A 62 -5.18 15.41 16.07
C GLU A 62 -5.36 14.45 14.89
N PHE A 63 -5.90 14.93 13.78
CA PHE A 63 -6.01 14.14 12.57
C PHE A 63 -4.62 13.72 12.05
N GLY A 64 -3.62 14.63 12.06
CA GLY A 64 -2.23 14.30 11.74
C GLY A 64 -1.68 13.15 12.58
N ALA A 65 -1.93 13.15 13.89
CA ALA A 65 -1.52 12.08 14.78
C ALA A 65 -2.20 10.73 14.46
N HIS A 66 -3.50 10.74 14.10
CA HIS A 66 -4.20 9.55 13.61
C HIS A 66 -3.56 9.02 12.32
N MET A 67 -3.25 9.90 11.37
CA MET A 67 -2.59 9.54 10.11
C MET A 67 -1.24 8.86 10.36
N VAL A 68 -0.39 9.42 11.20
CA VAL A 68 0.93 8.83 11.55
C VAL A 68 0.76 7.44 12.15
N LYS A 69 -0.10 7.31 13.17
CA LYS A 69 -0.32 6.06 13.89
C LYS A 69 -0.85 4.96 12.97
N ASP A 70 -1.92 5.25 12.27
CA ASP A 70 -2.66 4.24 11.53
C ASP A 70 -1.95 3.86 10.23
N HIS A 71 -1.42 4.82 9.46
CA HIS A 71 -0.68 4.52 8.25
C HIS A 71 0.67 3.86 8.52
N THR A 72 1.32 4.12 9.65
CA THR A 72 2.50 3.34 10.08
C THR A 72 2.15 1.86 10.27
N ARG A 73 1.03 1.56 10.93
CA ARG A 73 0.54 0.19 11.10
C ARG A 73 0.14 -0.45 9.79
N LEU A 74 -0.68 0.24 8.98
CA LEU A 74 -1.17 -0.27 7.69
C LEU A 74 -0.02 -0.55 6.70
N ASN A 75 0.96 0.35 6.63
CA ASN A 75 2.16 0.17 5.79
C ASN A 75 2.94 -1.09 6.18
N LYS A 76 3.08 -1.35 7.48
CA LYS A 76 3.73 -2.56 7.98
C LYS A 76 2.94 -3.82 7.60
N GLU A 77 1.62 -3.81 7.78
CA GLU A 77 0.74 -4.94 7.47
C GLU A 77 0.74 -5.25 5.96
N LEU A 78 0.54 -4.22 5.12
CA LEU A 78 0.57 -4.35 3.67
C LEU A 78 1.95 -4.80 3.18
N GLY A 79 3.01 -4.20 3.69
CA GLY A 79 4.39 -4.54 3.32
C GLY A 79 4.75 -5.99 3.67
N ALA A 80 4.33 -6.48 4.86
CA ALA A 80 4.53 -7.86 5.26
C ALA A 80 3.74 -8.84 4.37
N ALA A 81 2.47 -8.53 4.06
CA ALA A 81 1.66 -9.35 3.17
C ALA A 81 2.30 -9.41 1.77
N ALA A 82 2.62 -8.27 1.17
CA ALA A 82 3.22 -8.16 -0.16
C ALA A 82 4.56 -8.91 -0.26
N THR A 83 5.47 -8.69 0.68
CA THR A 83 6.77 -9.36 0.72
C THR A 83 6.63 -10.88 0.87
N SER A 84 5.67 -11.34 1.68
CA SER A 84 5.44 -12.79 1.91
C SER A 84 4.98 -13.53 0.66
N ILE A 85 4.54 -12.81 -0.34
CA ILE A 85 4.08 -13.35 -1.63
C ILE A 85 5.01 -12.98 -2.79
N GLY A 86 6.16 -12.37 -2.52
CA GLY A 86 7.21 -12.07 -3.49
C GLY A 86 7.04 -10.75 -4.23
N LEU A 87 6.11 -9.88 -3.82
CA LEU A 87 5.96 -8.54 -4.38
C LEU A 87 7.03 -7.59 -3.83
N THR A 88 7.44 -6.65 -4.67
CA THR A 88 8.36 -5.57 -4.28
C THR A 88 7.59 -4.44 -3.62
N VAL A 89 8.08 -3.97 -2.47
CA VAL A 89 7.47 -2.88 -1.72
C VAL A 89 8.35 -1.63 -1.82
N PRO A 90 7.85 -0.51 -2.37
CA PRO A 90 8.59 0.75 -2.38
C PRO A 90 8.89 1.24 -0.96
N SER A 91 10.08 1.82 -0.79
CA SER A 91 10.54 2.39 0.48
C SER A 91 10.65 3.91 0.47
N ASP A 92 10.30 4.56 -0.64
CA ASP A 92 10.42 6.02 -0.82
C ASP A 92 9.26 6.58 -1.65
N LEU A 93 9.06 7.89 -1.54
CA LEU A 93 8.10 8.66 -2.31
C LEU A 93 8.48 8.71 -3.80
N SER A 94 7.48 8.89 -4.65
CA SER A 94 7.70 9.29 -6.05
C SER A 94 8.18 10.77 -6.11
N GLU A 95 8.73 11.18 -7.25
CA GLU A 95 9.18 12.57 -7.43
C GLU A 95 8.02 13.57 -7.32
N ASP A 96 6.84 13.22 -7.82
CA ASP A 96 5.64 14.05 -7.68
C ASP A 96 5.25 14.22 -6.22
N GLN A 97 5.26 13.13 -5.43
CA GLN A 97 4.97 13.17 -4.00
C GLN A 97 6.03 13.97 -3.22
N LYS A 98 7.31 13.87 -3.58
CA LYS A 98 8.37 14.69 -2.98
C LYS A 98 8.14 16.18 -3.24
N THR A 99 7.67 16.51 -4.44
CA THR A 99 7.34 17.89 -4.82
C THR A 99 6.16 18.40 -4.01
N GLU A 100 5.09 17.62 -3.89
CA GLU A 100 3.90 17.97 -3.11
C GLU A 100 4.22 18.12 -1.62
N TYR A 101 4.96 17.16 -1.04
CA TYR A 101 5.45 17.26 0.33
C TYR A 101 6.28 18.53 0.56
N THR A 102 7.19 18.86 -0.38
CA THR A 102 8.03 20.05 -0.29
C THR A 102 7.20 21.33 -0.35
N LYS A 103 6.11 21.35 -1.13
CA LYS A 103 5.15 22.47 -1.17
C LYS A 103 4.50 22.65 0.20
N LEU A 104 3.89 21.60 0.77
CA LEU A 104 3.20 21.68 2.05
C LEU A 104 4.14 21.96 3.22
N SER A 105 5.37 21.46 3.18
CA SER A 105 6.36 21.69 4.26
C SER A 105 6.75 23.16 4.45
N LYS A 106 6.51 24.01 3.45
CA LYS A 106 6.76 25.47 3.52
C LYS A 106 5.54 26.26 4.00
N MET A 107 4.41 25.60 4.22
CA MET A 107 3.16 26.21 4.66
C MET A 107 3.01 26.07 6.17
N SER A 108 2.22 26.94 6.78
CA SER A 108 1.82 26.88 8.20
C SER A 108 0.53 27.63 8.45
N GLY A 109 -0.08 27.41 9.62
CA GLY A 109 -1.27 28.14 10.02
C GLY A 109 -2.48 27.77 9.16
N LYS A 110 -3.43 28.71 9.01
CA LYS A 110 -4.67 28.48 8.26
C LYS A 110 -4.48 28.02 6.82
N SER A 111 -3.43 28.49 6.16
CA SER A 111 -3.15 28.07 4.76
C SER A 111 -2.69 26.62 4.69
N PHE A 112 -1.91 26.17 5.68
CA PHE A 112 -1.56 24.77 5.81
C PHE A 112 -2.78 23.92 6.10
N ASP A 113 -3.58 24.29 7.11
CA ASP A 113 -4.76 23.52 7.51
C ASP A 113 -5.68 23.27 6.32
N LYS A 114 -5.97 24.32 5.54
CA LYS A 114 -6.82 24.19 4.36
C LYS A 114 -6.21 23.26 3.31
N GLU A 115 -4.97 23.48 2.89
CA GLU A 115 -4.32 22.69 1.83
C GLU A 115 -4.16 21.23 2.24
N TYR A 116 -3.78 20.99 3.52
CA TYR A 116 -3.66 19.63 4.07
C TYR A 116 -5.01 18.92 4.06
N THR A 117 -6.06 19.55 4.53
CA THR A 117 -7.38 18.94 4.63
C THR A 117 -7.99 18.66 3.25
N ASP A 118 -7.88 19.62 2.31
CA ASP A 118 -8.30 19.43 0.92
C ASP A 118 -7.57 18.23 0.27
N LEU A 119 -6.26 18.11 0.50
CA LEU A 119 -5.45 17.00 0.02
C LEU A 119 -5.90 15.66 0.64
N MET A 120 -6.13 15.62 1.94
CA MET A 120 -6.57 14.40 2.62
C MET A 120 -7.95 13.93 2.15
N VAL A 121 -8.90 14.84 1.90
CA VAL A 121 -10.21 14.48 1.31
C VAL A 121 -10.04 13.86 -0.08
N LYS A 122 -9.19 14.48 -0.91
CA LYS A 122 -8.92 14.01 -2.29
C LYS A 122 -8.25 12.64 -2.28
N ASP A 123 -7.19 12.48 -1.49
CA ASP A 123 -6.37 11.26 -1.49
C ASP A 123 -7.15 10.09 -0.90
N HIS A 124 -7.80 10.26 0.26
CA HIS A 124 -8.59 9.18 0.85
C HIS A 124 -9.82 8.80 0.03
N THR A 125 -10.39 9.72 -0.75
CA THR A 125 -11.45 9.38 -1.73
C THR A 125 -10.91 8.46 -2.83
N LYS A 126 -9.72 8.77 -3.36
CA LYS A 126 -9.06 7.94 -4.37
C LYS A 126 -8.62 6.59 -3.78
N ASP A 127 -8.04 6.62 -2.59
CA ASP A 127 -7.51 5.41 -1.94
C ASP A 127 -8.62 4.43 -1.59
N LEU A 128 -9.75 4.91 -1.08
CA LEU A 128 -10.90 4.05 -0.82
C LEU A 128 -11.33 3.29 -2.09
N ALA A 129 -11.44 3.98 -3.22
CA ALA A 129 -11.80 3.35 -4.49
C ALA A 129 -10.72 2.35 -4.96
N THR A 130 -9.44 2.70 -4.80
CA THR A 130 -8.29 1.86 -5.17
C THR A 130 -8.24 0.58 -4.33
N PHE A 131 -8.39 0.70 -3.01
CA PHE A 131 -8.41 -0.44 -2.10
C PHE A 131 -9.62 -1.35 -2.32
N GLN A 132 -10.81 -0.81 -2.51
CA GLN A 132 -12.02 -1.60 -2.83
C GLN A 132 -11.87 -2.36 -4.15
N LYS A 133 -11.28 -1.73 -5.17
CA LYS A 133 -10.98 -2.40 -6.43
C LYS A 133 -9.98 -3.55 -6.20
N ALA A 134 -8.87 -3.29 -5.52
CA ALA A 134 -7.85 -4.30 -5.25
C ALA A 134 -8.41 -5.45 -4.41
N GLU A 135 -9.25 -5.20 -3.41
CA GLU A 135 -9.94 -6.23 -2.62
C GLU A 135 -10.77 -7.18 -3.50
N SER A 136 -11.45 -6.62 -4.52
CA SER A 136 -12.31 -7.39 -5.42
C SER A 136 -11.52 -8.20 -6.46
N THR A 137 -10.32 -7.77 -6.82
CA THR A 137 -9.54 -8.36 -7.93
C THR A 137 -8.42 -9.29 -7.47
N THR A 138 -7.78 -9.01 -6.34
CA THR A 138 -6.68 -9.86 -5.83
C THR A 138 -7.15 -11.27 -5.50
N GLN A 139 -6.37 -12.25 -5.91
CA GLN A 139 -6.60 -13.66 -5.62
C GLN A 139 -5.73 -14.16 -4.45
N ASP A 140 -4.80 -13.35 -3.98
CA ASP A 140 -3.95 -13.73 -2.85
C ASP A 140 -4.64 -13.44 -1.52
N PRO A 141 -4.87 -14.46 -0.66
CA PRO A 141 -5.62 -14.29 0.58
C PRO A 141 -4.90 -13.40 1.61
N LYS A 142 -3.57 -13.35 1.60
CA LYS A 142 -2.82 -12.51 2.55
C LYS A 142 -2.92 -11.04 2.15
N LEU A 143 -2.75 -10.77 0.85
CA LEU A 143 -2.91 -9.41 0.33
C LEU A 143 -4.35 -8.93 0.54
N LYS A 144 -5.34 -9.79 0.25
CA LYS A 144 -6.75 -9.49 0.48
C LYS A 144 -7.04 -9.16 1.94
N THR A 145 -6.49 -9.92 2.89
CA THR A 145 -6.67 -9.65 4.32
C THR A 145 -6.10 -8.28 4.71
N ALA A 146 -4.89 -7.93 4.26
CA ALA A 146 -4.30 -6.63 4.54
C ALA A 146 -5.13 -5.48 3.93
N ILE A 147 -5.64 -5.65 2.71
CA ILE A 147 -6.51 -4.67 2.05
C ILE A 147 -7.82 -4.50 2.82
N SER A 148 -8.51 -5.60 3.16
CA SER A 148 -9.78 -5.57 3.89
C SER A 148 -9.66 -4.90 5.26
N SER A 149 -8.51 -5.06 5.94
CA SER A 149 -8.26 -4.39 7.23
C SER A 149 -8.02 -2.89 7.11
N ALA A 150 -7.52 -2.42 5.96
CA ALA A 150 -7.25 -1.02 5.71
C ALA A 150 -8.51 -0.20 5.34
N ILE A 151 -9.45 -0.79 4.61
CA ILE A 151 -10.64 -0.09 4.09
C ILE A 151 -11.42 0.66 5.17
N PRO A 152 -11.79 0.08 6.33
CA PRO A 152 -12.52 0.81 7.36
C PRO A 152 -11.73 1.98 7.94
N VAL A 153 -10.40 1.88 8.05
CA VAL A 153 -9.54 2.97 8.53
C VAL A 153 -9.51 4.12 7.52
N ILE A 154 -9.36 3.81 6.22
CA ILE A 154 -9.41 4.81 5.15
C ILE A 154 -10.78 5.52 5.13
N GLN A 155 -11.87 4.80 5.35
CA GLN A 155 -13.21 5.39 5.47
C GLN A 155 -13.35 6.33 6.67
N GLU A 156 -12.79 5.94 7.80
CA GLU A 156 -12.78 6.79 9.01
C GLU A 156 -11.98 8.07 8.75
N HIS A 157 -10.77 7.96 8.20
CA HIS A 157 -9.94 9.12 7.87
C HIS A 157 -10.62 10.05 6.86
N LEU A 158 -11.28 9.50 5.83
CA LEU A 158 -12.05 10.32 4.88
C LEU A 158 -13.18 11.09 5.58
N SER A 159 -13.86 10.46 6.56
CA SER A 159 -14.91 11.12 7.35
C SER A 159 -14.34 12.23 8.22
N MET A 160 -13.19 12.01 8.86
CA MET A 160 -12.50 13.02 9.66
C MET A 160 -12.06 14.20 8.79
N ALA A 161 -11.40 13.95 7.66
CA ALA A 161 -10.95 14.98 6.73
C ALA A 161 -12.10 15.86 6.24
N LYS A 162 -13.24 15.26 5.85
CA LYS A 162 -14.44 16.01 5.44
C LYS A 162 -15.05 16.84 6.58
N SER A 163 -15.03 16.32 7.81
CA SER A 163 -15.47 17.06 8.97
C SER A 163 -14.61 18.30 9.21
N ASP A 164 -13.29 18.15 9.11
CA ASP A 164 -12.36 19.26 9.32
C ASP A 164 -12.41 20.27 8.17
N GLU A 165 -12.54 19.82 6.91
CA GLU A 165 -12.78 20.69 5.75
C GLU A 165 -14.03 21.58 5.98
N SER A 166 -15.13 20.99 6.47
CA SER A 166 -16.36 21.71 6.75
C SER A 166 -16.19 22.78 7.84
N LYS A 167 -15.43 22.48 8.90
CA LYS A 167 -15.14 23.43 9.98
C LYS A 167 -14.24 24.59 9.53
N LEU A 168 -13.23 24.29 8.69
CA LEU A 168 -12.32 25.29 8.16
C LEU A 168 -12.97 26.22 7.13
N GLY A 169 -14.00 25.75 6.43
CA GLY A 169 -14.79 26.53 5.46
C GLY A 169 -15.95 27.31 6.09
N ALA A 170 -16.23 27.14 7.39
CA ALA A 170 -17.28 27.89 8.08
C ALA A 170 -16.84 29.36 8.28
N PRO A 171 -17.77 30.35 8.08
CA PRO A 171 -17.47 31.77 8.18
C PRO A 171 -17.20 32.20 9.63
#